data_5b40df13dd6545c0006236c7f4205c5e
#
_entry.id   5b40df13dd6545c0006236c7f4205c5e
#
_cell.length_a   1.000
_cell.length_b   1.000
_cell.length_c   1.000
_cell.angle_alpha   90.00
_cell.angle_beta   90.00
_cell.angle_gamma   90.00
#
_symmetry.space_group_name_H-M   'P 1'
#
loop_
_entity.id
_entity.type
_entity.pdbx_description
1 polymer ?
#
loop_
_entity_poly.entity_id
_entity_poly.type
_entity_poly.pdbx_seq_one_letter_code
_entity_poly.pdbx_strand_id
1 'polypeptide(L)'
;MIFPNFSGKFVSLSIAGDSHTYAMERAHFELQGGRLFLVGIVPHGGSNGDWSEGAGCAVAWDGVTDYLVFNSIEHYLKGLAKFEKYKKKRKPNA
;
A
#
# COMPACT_ATOMS: atom_id res chain seq x y z
N MET A 1 -1.43 -23.67 1.54
CA MET A 1 -1.47 -22.32 2.13
C MET A 1 -2.44 -21.46 1.33
N ILE A 2 -3.32 -20.75 2.03
CA ILE A 2 -4.30 -19.87 1.38
C ILE A 2 -3.78 -18.44 1.42
N PHE A 3 -3.70 -17.81 0.26
CA PHE A 3 -3.30 -16.41 0.16
C PHE A 3 -4.54 -15.52 0.06
N PRO A 4 -4.50 -14.32 0.62
CA PRO A 4 -5.61 -13.39 0.47
C PRO A 4 -5.80 -13.00 -0.99
N ASN A 5 -7.05 -12.68 -1.35
CA ASN A 5 -7.39 -12.21 -2.68
C ASN A 5 -7.59 -10.69 -2.61
N PHE A 6 -6.72 -9.94 -3.27
CA PHE A 6 -6.77 -8.49 -3.28
C PHE A 6 -7.42 -7.92 -4.56
N SER A 7 -8.07 -8.77 -5.34
CA SER A 7 -8.70 -8.36 -6.60
C SER A 7 -9.71 -7.23 -6.36
N GLY A 8 -9.58 -6.14 -7.09
CA GLY A 8 -10.46 -4.98 -6.95
C GLY A 8 -10.26 -4.16 -5.69
N LYS A 9 -9.21 -4.45 -4.92
CA LYS A 9 -8.96 -3.78 -3.64
C LYS A 9 -7.72 -2.88 -3.73
N PHE A 10 -7.64 -1.93 -2.78
CA PHE A 10 -6.43 -1.15 -2.53
C PHE A 10 -5.81 -1.69 -1.25
N VAL A 11 -4.51 -1.86 -1.25
CA VAL A 11 -3.79 -2.52 -0.15
C VAL A 11 -2.70 -1.60 0.36
N SER A 12 -2.56 -1.50 1.67
CA SER A 12 -1.43 -0.83 2.32
C SER A 12 -0.63 -1.88 3.07
N LEU A 13 0.65 -1.97 2.79
CA LEU A 13 1.52 -3.04 3.31
C LEU A 13 2.58 -2.47 4.23
N SER A 14 2.88 -3.20 5.31
CA SER A 14 4.02 -2.94 6.17
C SER A 14 5.03 -4.06 6.01
N ILE A 15 6.32 -3.71 6.04
CA ILE A 15 7.42 -4.65 5.82
C ILE A 15 8.32 -4.66 7.04
N ALA A 16 8.78 -5.83 7.42
CA ALA A 16 9.69 -6.00 8.56
C ALA A 16 10.93 -5.12 8.39
N GLY A 17 11.27 -4.37 9.43
CA GLY A 17 12.46 -3.52 9.44
C GLY A 17 12.35 -2.22 8.66
N ASP A 18 11.20 -1.93 8.08
CA ASP A 18 10.97 -0.71 7.31
C ASP A 18 9.93 0.15 8.03
N SER A 19 10.21 1.42 8.20
CA SER A 19 9.28 2.37 8.83
C SER A 19 8.23 2.91 7.88
N HIS A 20 8.34 2.61 6.60
CA HIS A 20 7.41 3.09 5.57
C HIS A 20 6.35 2.03 5.26
N THR A 21 5.20 2.49 4.80
CA THR A 21 4.18 1.61 4.25
C THR A 21 4.17 1.75 2.72
N TYR A 22 3.68 0.73 2.06
CA TYR A 22 3.60 0.69 0.61
C TYR A 22 2.15 0.49 0.20
N ALA A 23 1.62 1.40 -0.59
CA ALA A 23 0.26 1.30 -1.11
C ALA A 23 0.29 0.69 -2.51
N MET A 24 -0.72 -0.12 -2.81
CA MET A 24 -0.77 -0.84 -4.07
C MET A 24 -2.21 -1.05 -4.49
N GLU A 25 -2.48 -0.83 -5.78
CA GLU A 25 -3.75 -1.21 -6.39
C GLU A 25 -3.53 -2.29 -7.44
N ARG A 26 -4.57 -3.02 -7.79
CA ARG A 26 -4.51 -4.14 -8.74
C ARG A 26 -3.50 -5.19 -8.31
N ALA A 27 -3.44 -5.44 -7.01
CA ALA A 27 -2.45 -6.34 -6.45
C ALA A 27 -2.76 -7.81 -6.77
N HIS A 28 -1.74 -8.54 -7.15
CA HIS A 28 -1.83 -9.98 -7.38
C HIS A 28 -0.49 -10.62 -7.06
N PHE A 29 -0.52 -11.92 -6.78
CA PHE A 29 0.70 -12.65 -6.45
C PHE A 29 1.40 -13.14 -7.70
N GLU A 30 2.73 -13.09 -7.69
CA GLU A 30 3.56 -13.50 -8.81
C GLU A 30 4.88 -14.08 -8.32
N LEU A 31 5.29 -15.20 -8.90
CA LEU A 31 6.61 -15.78 -8.61
C LEU A 31 7.65 -15.12 -9.49
N GLN A 32 8.71 -14.64 -8.86
CA GLN A 32 9.85 -14.05 -9.56
C GLN A 32 11.12 -14.66 -9.00
N GLY A 33 11.81 -15.43 -9.83
CA GLY A 33 13.05 -16.10 -9.43
C GLY A 33 12.86 -17.05 -8.25
N GLY A 34 11.71 -17.73 -8.19
CA GLY A 34 11.40 -18.65 -7.11
C GLY A 34 10.91 -18.02 -5.82
N ARG A 35 10.80 -16.70 -5.77
CA ARG A 35 10.30 -15.98 -4.60
C ARG A 35 8.94 -15.37 -4.91
N LEU A 36 8.04 -15.42 -3.96
CA LEU A 36 6.69 -14.90 -4.13
C LEU A 36 6.64 -13.41 -3.85
N PHE A 37 6.09 -12.64 -4.81
CA PHE A 37 5.91 -11.20 -4.69
C PHE A 37 4.43 -10.85 -4.81
N LEU A 38 4.02 -9.80 -4.12
CA LEU A 38 2.77 -9.10 -4.40
C LEU A 38 3.12 -7.98 -5.36
N VAL A 39 2.48 -7.98 -6.52
CA VAL A 39 2.78 -7.07 -7.63
C VAL A 39 1.56 -6.23 -7.92
N GLY A 40 1.75 -4.96 -8.20
CA GLY A 40 0.63 -4.09 -8.52
C GLY A 40 1.11 -2.75 -9.03
N ILE A 41 0.29 -1.73 -8.81
CA ILE A 41 0.52 -0.38 -9.31
C ILE A 41 0.43 0.59 -8.14
N VAL A 42 1.34 1.56 -8.09
CA VAL A 42 1.33 2.60 -7.06
C VAL A 42 0.12 3.52 -7.31
N PRO A 43 -0.81 3.64 -6.36
CA PRO A 43 -1.99 4.48 -6.53
C PRO A 43 -1.71 5.94 -6.22
N HIS A 44 -2.66 6.80 -6.55
CA HIS A 44 -2.64 8.19 -6.11
C HIS A 44 -2.53 8.24 -4.58
N GLY A 45 -1.65 9.08 -4.08
CA GLY A 45 -1.41 9.19 -2.64
C GLY A 45 -0.49 8.11 -2.08
N GLY A 46 -0.01 7.19 -2.92
CA GLY A 46 0.86 6.10 -2.49
C GLY A 46 2.33 6.46 -2.33
N SER A 47 2.71 7.66 -2.74
CA SER A 47 4.08 8.14 -2.57
C SER A 47 4.07 9.65 -2.33
N ASN A 48 5.14 10.15 -1.74
CA ASN A 48 5.26 11.59 -1.44
C ASN A 48 5.28 12.40 -2.74
N GLY A 49 4.32 13.32 -2.87
CA GLY A 49 4.20 14.16 -4.06
C GLY A 49 3.80 13.38 -5.31
N ASP A 50 3.32 12.15 -5.13
CA ASP A 50 2.85 11.27 -6.22
C ASP A 50 3.88 11.03 -7.31
N TRP A 51 5.17 11.07 -6.96
CA TRP A 51 6.24 10.92 -7.94
C TRP A 51 6.23 9.58 -8.65
N SER A 52 5.69 8.54 -8.02
CA SER A 52 5.66 7.19 -8.59
C SER A 52 4.26 6.69 -8.94
N GLU A 53 3.26 7.57 -8.90
CA GLU A 53 1.89 7.20 -9.23
C GLU A 53 1.84 6.53 -10.61
N GLY A 54 1.15 5.39 -10.69
CA GLY A 54 1.01 4.63 -11.93
C GLY A 54 2.16 3.69 -12.22
N ALA A 55 3.24 3.75 -11.44
CA ALA A 55 4.37 2.83 -11.64
C ALA A 55 4.02 1.43 -11.16
N GLY A 56 4.56 0.42 -11.83
CA GLY A 56 4.50 -0.95 -11.35
C GLY A 56 5.37 -1.10 -10.10
N CYS A 57 4.90 -1.90 -9.15
CA CYS A 57 5.63 -2.15 -7.91
C CYS A 57 5.53 -3.63 -7.54
N ALA A 58 6.50 -4.09 -6.78
CA ALA A 58 6.55 -5.48 -6.32
C ALA A 58 7.13 -5.50 -4.90
N VAL A 59 6.48 -6.24 -4.03
CA VAL A 59 6.89 -6.39 -2.64
C VAL A 59 7.01 -7.87 -2.33
N ALA A 60 8.14 -8.30 -1.77
CA ALA A 60 8.34 -9.69 -1.39
C ALA A 60 7.36 -10.06 -0.28
N TRP A 61 6.53 -11.07 -0.54
CA TRP A 61 5.46 -11.44 0.39
C TRP A 61 5.99 -11.93 1.74
N ASP A 62 7.11 -12.61 1.74
CA ASP A 62 7.71 -13.12 2.98
C ASP A 62 8.24 -12.01 3.90
N GLY A 63 8.34 -10.77 3.41
CA GLY A 63 8.73 -9.62 4.23
C GLY A 63 7.54 -8.83 4.79
N VAL A 64 6.33 -9.13 4.34
CA VAL A 64 5.13 -8.40 4.78
C VAL A 64 4.75 -8.84 6.18
N THR A 65 4.63 -7.88 7.11
CA THR A 65 4.25 -8.16 8.50
C THR A 65 2.76 -7.98 8.72
N ASP A 66 2.17 -6.98 8.06
CA ASP A 66 0.74 -6.72 8.18
C ASP A 66 0.27 -5.92 6.96
N TYR A 67 -1.02 -5.87 6.77
CA TYR A 67 -1.59 -5.12 5.66
C TYR A 67 -3.00 -4.64 6.00
N LEU A 68 -3.40 -3.56 5.32
CA LEU A 68 -4.76 -3.04 5.37
C LEU A 68 -5.38 -3.17 4.00
N VAL A 69 -6.66 -3.51 3.96
CA VAL A 69 -7.40 -3.68 2.70
C VAL A 69 -8.53 -2.66 2.63
N PHE A 70 -8.53 -1.87 1.58
CA PHE A 70 -9.59 -0.90 1.31
C PHE A 70 -10.47 -1.45 0.19
N ASN A 71 -11.77 -1.45 0.41
CA ASN A 71 -12.72 -2.11 -0.48
C ASN A 71 -12.95 -1.39 -1.81
N SER A 72 -12.62 -0.11 -1.88
CA SER A 72 -12.84 0.72 -3.07
C SER A 72 -11.88 1.90 -3.05
N ILE A 73 -11.78 2.59 -4.18
CA ILE A 73 -10.98 3.80 -4.25
C ILE A 73 -11.55 4.89 -3.32
N GLU A 74 -12.88 4.97 -3.20
CA GLU A 74 -13.52 5.94 -2.30
C GLU A 74 -13.11 5.67 -0.84
N HIS A 75 -13.09 4.41 -0.44
CA HIS A 75 -12.69 4.01 0.91
C HIS A 75 -11.23 4.41 1.17
N TYR A 76 -10.35 4.14 0.20
CA TYR A 76 -8.94 4.48 0.30
C TYR A 76 -8.72 6.00 0.39
N LEU A 77 -9.39 6.77 -0.48
CA LEU A 77 -9.28 8.23 -0.48
C LEU A 77 -9.82 8.86 0.79
N LYS A 78 -10.90 8.31 1.37
CA LYS A 78 -11.40 8.76 2.67
C LYS A 78 -10.37 8.52 3.77
N GLY A 79 -9.69 7.38 3.73
CA GLY A 79 -8.62 7.09 4.68
C GLY A 79 -7.47 8.07 4.57
N LEU A 80 -7.05 8.40 3.35
CA LEU A 80 -6.02 9.39 3.11
C LEU A 80 -6.44 10.76 3.65
N ALA A 81 -7.67 11.18 3.39
CA ALA A 81 -8.16 12.47 3.86
C ALA A 81 -8.15 12.55 5.38
N LYS A 82 -8.56 11.49 6.07
CA LYS A 82 -8.50 11.43 7.54
C LYS A 82 -7.06 11.52 8.03
N PHE A 83 -6.15 10.82 7.38
CA PHE A 83 -4.75 10.83 7.76
C PHE A 83 -4.13 12.22 7.58
N GLU A 84 -4.47 12.91 6.50
CA GLU A 84 -3.99 14.28 6.27
C GLU A 84 -4.48 15.25 7.34
N LYS A 85 -5.75 15.14 7.74
CA LYS A 85 -6.30 15.92 8.85
C LYS A 85 -5.58 15.62 10.16
N TYR A 86 -5.33 14.36 10.42
CA TYR A 86 -4.62 13.91 11.62
C TYR A 86 -3.21 14.49 11.67
N LYS A 87 -2.50 14.46 10.55
CA LYS A 87 -1.14 15.03 10.46
C LYS A 87 -1.16 16.52 10.76
N LYS A 88 -2.11 17.26 10.20
CA LYS A 88 -2.24 18.71 10.45
C LYS A 88 -2.49 19.00 11.91
N LYS A 89 -3.37 18.23 12.56
CA LYS A 89 -3.70 18.43 13.99
C LYS A 89 -2.51 18.09 14.89
N ARG A 90 -1.69 17.13 14.50
CA ARG A 90 -0.54 16.71 15.30
C ARG A 90 0.69 17.55 15.09
N LYS A 91 0.70 18.39 14.07
CA LYS A 91 1.87 19.20 13.78
C LYS A 91 2.11 20.13 14.97
N PRO A 92 3.26 20.02 15.65
CA PRO A 92 3.51 20.93 16.76
C PRO A 92 3.54 22.36 16.26
N ASN A 93 2.91 23.24 17.02
CA ASN A 93 3.02 24.65 16.76
C ASN A 93 4.43 25.06 17.12
N ALA A 94 5.24 25.13 16.14
CA ALA A 94 6.61 25.59 16.34
C ALA A 94 6.59 27.08 16.54
#